data_e4fa93815aa035903f64116b59d2e168
#
_entry.id   e4fa93815aa035903f64116b59d2e168
#
_cell.length_a   1.000
_cell.length_b   1.000
_cell.length_c   1.000
_cell.angle_alpha   90.00
_cell.angle_beta   90.00
_cell.angle_gamma   90.00
#
_symmetry.space_group_name_H-M   'P 1'
#
loop_
_entity.id
_entity.type
_entity.pdbx_description
1 polymer ?
#
loop_
_entity_poly.entity_id
_entity_poly.type
_entity_poly.pdbx_seq_one_letter_code
_entity_poly.pdbx_strand_id
1 'polypeptide(L)'
;MSKQAQKKKKILFIEDEPDQIVMISLRLEKNGYDVISSLDGEEGVEMAIKEKPDLILADVIMPGIDGFEVCRRLRKNPLTKNIPIISTTAAGMDDVEHQCITAGADDCVRKPYDSADLLMKIKRLIEK
;
A
#
# COMPACT_ATOMS: atom_id res chain seq x y z
N MET A 1 -31.84 -0.24 8.29
CA MET A 1 -31.31 -0.30 8.37
C MET A 1 -30.69 -0.07 8.27
N SER A 2 -30.36 -0.17 8.25
CA SER A 2 -29.61 -0.05 8.16
C SER A 2 -28.95 -0.07 8.10
N LYS A 3 -29.09 0.10 7.83
CA LYS A 3 -28.28 -0.02 7.70
C LYS A 3 -27.27 0.23 8.19
N GLN A 4 -27.40 -0.15 8.39
CA GLN A 4 -26.19 -0.07 8.99
C GLN A 4 -25.10 0.20 7.99
N ALA A 5 -24.48 1.30 8.05
CA ALA A 5 -23.39 1.63 7.17
C ALA A 5 -22.28 0.63 7.34
N GLN A 6 -21.82 0.04 6.25
CA GLN A 6 -20.63 -0.80 6.30
C GLN A 6 -19.43 0.08 6.52
N LYS A 7 -18.50 -0.41 7.33
CA LYS A 7 -17.26 0.27 7.57
C LYS A 7 -16.44 0.27 6.29
N LYS A 8 -15.90 1.41 5.90
CA LYS A 8 -15.05 1.49 4.71
C LYS A 8 -13.76 0.72 4.93
N LYS A 9 -13.25 0.12 3.87
CA LYS A 9 -11.94 -0.51 3.90
C LYS A 9 -10.86 0.55 4.01
N LYS A 10 -9.84 0.26 4.82
CA LYS A 10 -8.77 1.20 5.13
C LYS A 10 -7.50 0.82 4.39
N ILE A 11 -6.90 1.80 3.70
CA ILE A 11 -5.65 1.63 2.99
C ILE A 11 -4.58 2.47 3.69
N LEU A 12 -3.43 1.86 3.98
CA LEU A 12 -2.26 2.58 4.46
C LEU A 12 -1.36 2.85 3.27
N PHE A 13 -1.08 4.13 3.01
CA PHE A 13 -0.21 4.55 1.92
C PHE A 13 1.12 5.03 2.49
N ILE A 14 2.19 4.31 2.19
CA ILE A 14 3.55 4.64 2.65
C ILE A 14 4.31 5.24 1.47
N GLU A 15 4.57 6.54 1.54
CA GLU A 15 5.12 7.30 0.44
C GLU A 15 5.80 8.56 0.99
N ASP A 16 7.01 8.86 0.55
CA ASP A 16 7.75 10.00 1.09
C ASP A 16 7.45 11.33 0.38
N GLU A 17 6.70 11.32 -0.70
CA GLU A 17 6.34 12.54 -1.42
C GLU A 17 4.93 12.98 -1.07
N PRO A 18 4.78 14.11 -0.33
CA PRO A 18 3.44 14.55 0.10
C PRO A 18 2.47 14.79 -1.04
N ASP A 19 2.94 15.29 -2.19
CA ASP A 19 2.05 15.53 -3.33
C ASP A 19 1.45 14.24 -3.86
N GLN A 20 2.22 13.16 -3.88
CA GLN A 20 1.74 11.85 -4.29
C GLN A 20 0.69 11.34 -3.32
N ILE A 21 0.92 11.55 -2.02
CA ILE A 21 -0.03 11.14 -1.00
C ILE A 21 -1.37 11.83 -1.22
N VAL A 22 -1.36 13.15 -1.42
CA VAL A 22 -2.59 13.90 -1.62
C VAL A 22 -3.34 13.42 -2.86
N MET A 23 -2.64 13.31 -3.97
CA MET A 23 -3.25 12.96 -5.24
C MET A 23 -3.88 11.56 -5.23
N ILE A 24 -3.14 10.59 -4.78
CA ILE A 24 -3.61 9.21 -4.77
C ILE A 24 -4.68 9.01 -3.71
N SER A 25 -4.51 9.63 -2.53
CA SER A 25 -5.50 9.53 -1.46
C SER A 25 -6.87 10.05 -1.90
N LEU A 26 -6.89 11.17 -2.63
CA LEU A 26 -8.16 11.71 -3.14
C LEU A 26 -8.86 10.72 -4.06
N ARG A 27 -8.10 10.06 -4.93
CA ARG A 27 -8.67 9.08 -5.84
C ARG A 27 -9.22 7.87 -5.10
N LEU A 28 -8.49 7.39 -4.11
CA LEU A 28 -8.92 6.24 -3.33
C LEU A 28 -10.16 6.59 -2.50
N GLU A 29 -10.18 7.77 -1.91
CA GLU A 29 -11.33 8.21 -1.12
C GLU A 29 -12.58 8.35 -1.98
N LYS A 30 -12.42 8.84 -3.21
CA LYS A 30 -13.56 8.94 -4.14
C LYS A 30 -14.11 7.56 -4.49
N ASN A 31 -13.33 6.53 -4.35
CA ASN A 31 -13.74 5.17 -4.64
C ASN A 31 -14.15 4.38 -3.39
N GLY A 32 -14.36 5.09 -2.29
CA GLY A 32 -14.97 4.49 -1.10
C GLY A 32 -14.01 3.94 -0.08
N TYR A 33 -12.73 4.26 -0.17
CA TYR A 33 -11.74 3.80 0.81
C TYR A 33 -11.39 4.89 1.80
N ASP A 34 -11.07 4.49 3.03
CA ASP A 34 -10.41 5.37 3.97
C ASP A 34 -8.91 5.24 3.75
N VAL A 35 -8.18 6.35 3.82
CA VAL A 35 -6.75 6.35 3.58
C VAL A 35 -6.02 6.96 4.77
N ILE A 36 -5.04 6.24 5.27
CA ILE A 36 -4.07 6.77 6.22
C ILE A 36 -2.71 6.71 5.55
N SER A 37 -1.79 7.58 5.95
CA SER A 37 -0.52 7.68 5.25
C SER A 37 0.66 7.85 6.19
N SER A 38 1.83 7.48 5.69
CA SER A 38 3.09 7.63 6.39
C SER A 38 4.13 8.13 5.40
N LEU A 39 5.04 8.98 5.88
CA LEU A 39 6.09 9.57 5.04
C LEU A 39 7.37 8.74 5.00
N ASP A 40 7.48 7.70 5.82
CA ASP A 40 8.65 6.82 5.78
C ASP A 40 8.27 5.39 6.15
N GLY A 41 9.19 4.48 5.85
CA GLY A 41 8.92 3.05 5.99
C GLY A 41 8.80 2.59 7.43
N GLU A 42 9.62 3.14 8.34
CA GLU A 42 9.57 2.70 9.73
C GLU A 42 8.26 3.11 10.39
N GLU A 43 7.84 4.35 10.20
CA GLU A 43 6.55 4.80 10.68
C GLU A 43 5.43 4.00 10.05
N GLY A 44 5.57 3.69 8.75
CA GLY A 44 4.57 2.89 8.04
C GLY A 44 4.38 1.51 8.64
N VAL A 45 5.46 0.84 8.99
CA VAL A 45 5.38 -0.47 9.64
C VAL A 45 4.66 -0.35 10.99
N GLU A 46 5.02 0.66 11.79
CA GLU A 46 4.37 0.89 13.08
C GLU A 46 2.88 1.16 12.92
N MET A 47 2.52 1.99 11.93
CA MET A 47 1.11 2.26 11.64
C MET A 47 0.35 1.03 11.21
N ALA A 48 0.99 0.17 10.41
CA ALA A 48 0.35 -1.07 9.98
C ALA A 48 0.02 -1.97 11.16
N ILE A 49 0.94 -2.07 12.11
CA ILE A 49 0.74 -2.89 13.31
C ILE A 49 -0.39 -2.32 14.16
N LYS A 50 -0.41 -1.01 14.32
CA LYS A 50 -1.38 -0.32 15.17
C LYS A 50 -2.76 -0.26 14.53
N GLU A 51 -2.83 0.13 13.26
CA GLU A 51 -4.10 0.41 12.59
C GLU A 51 -4.69 -0.79 11.88
N LYS A 52 -3.88 -1.80 11.58
CA LYS A 52 -4.31 -3.02 10.89
C LYS A 52 -5.15 -2.71 9.65
N PRO A 53 -4.55 -2.02 8.67
CA PRO A 53 -5.29 -1.66 7.46
C PRO A 53 -5.68 -2.90 6.66
N ASP A 54 -6.62 -2.72 5.75
CA ASP A 54 -7.07 -3.80 4.88
C ASP A 54 -6.13 -4.02 3.70
N LEU A 55 -5.31 -3.03 3.38
CA LEU A 55 -4.32 -3.12 2.33
C LEU A 55 -3.24 -2.07 2.57
N ILE A 56 -2.02 -2.39 2.19
CA ILE A 56 -0.88 -1.48 2.29
C ILE A 56 -0.35 -1.20 0.88
N LEU A 57 -0.20 0.09 0.56
CA LEU A 57 0.39 0.56 -0.69
C LEU A 57 1.71 1.20 -0.30
N ALA A 58 2.84 0.65 -0.75
CA ALA A 58 4.15 1.09 -0.30
C ALA A 58 5.10 1.36 -1.46
N ASP A 59 5.71 2.55 -1.46
CA ASP A 59 6.73 2.88 -2.44
C ASP A 59 8.00 2.04 -2.17
N VAL A 60 8.65 1.60 -3.23
CA VAL A 60 9.91 0.86 -3.12
C VAL A 60 11.06 1.78 -2.73
N ILE A 61 11.13 2.96 -3.34
CA ILE A 61 12.26 3.88 -3.12
C ILE A 61 11.88 4.96 -2.13
N MET A 62 12.45 4.86 -0.93
CA MET A 62 12.22 5.84 0.14
C MET A 62 13.52 6.00 0.92
N PRO A 63 13.75 7.17 1.54
CA PRO A 63 14.89 7.31 2.45
C PRO A 63 14.67 6.45 3.70
N GLY A 64 15.75 6.00 4.32
CA GLY A 64 15.68 5.08 5.45
C GLY A 64 15.50 3.67 4.95
N ILE A 65 14.54 2.95 5.52
CA ILE A 65 14.24 1.62 5.00
C ILE A 65 13.41 1.74 3.72
N ASP A 66 13.74 0.92 2.73
CA ASP A 66 13.02 0.95 1.46
C ASP A 66 11.78 0.05 1.52
N GLY A 67 11.03 0.04 0.42
CA GLY A 67 9.79 -0.73 0.37
C GLY A 67 9.99 -2.23 0.44
N PHE A 68 11.14 -2.73 0.02
CA PHE A 68 11.44 -4.16 0.15
C PHE A 68 11.57 -4.54 1.62
N GLU A 69 12.27 -3.72 2.39
CA GLU A 69 12.43 -3.98 3.83
C GLU A 69 11.10 -3.83 4.56
N VAL A 70 10.28 -2.85 4.16
CA VAL A 70 8.93 -2.70 4.72
C VAL A 70 8.15 -4.01 4.53
N CYS A 71 8.17 -4.56 3.32
CA CYS A 71 7.48 -5.83 3.04
C CYS A 71 8.00 -6.95 3.93
N ARG A 72 9.31 -7.08 4.03
CA ARG A 72 9.90 -8.15 4.85
C ARG A 72 9.48 -8.05 6.32
N ARG A 73 9.49 -6.82 6.87
CA ARG A 73 9.09 -6.61 8.27
C ARG A 73 7.63 -6.92 8.49
N LEU A 74 6.77 -6.51 7.55
CA LEU A 74 5.34 -6.78 7.66
C LEU A 74 5.05 -8.27 7.60
N ARG A 75 5.75 -9.01 6.74
CA ARG A 75 5.53 -10.45 6.61
C ARG A 75 6.04 -11.25 7.81
N LYS A 76 7.01 -10.71 8.55
CA LYS A 76 7.53 -11.36 9.74
C LYS A 76 6.69 -11.14 10.99
N ASN A 77 5.82 -10.12 10.98
CA ASN A 77 5.02 -9.78 12.15
C ASN A 77 3.67 -10.48 12.07
N PRO A 78 3.29 -11.28 13.10
CA PRO A 78 2.01 -12.00 13.08
C PRO A 78 0.79 -11.10 12.91
N LEU A 79 0.88 -9.84 13.32
CA LEU A 79 -0.23 -8.90 13.24
C LEU A 79 -0.44 -8.36 11.83
N THR A 80 0.58 -8.41 10.97
CA THR A 80 0.54 -7.81 9.64
C THR A 80 0.82 -8.80 8.51
N LYS A 81 1.23 -10.01 8.83
CA LYS A 81 1.73 -10.95 7.81
C LYS A 81 0.73 -11.31 6.72
N ASN A 82 -0.56 -11.16 6.98
CA ASN A 82 -1.60 -11.51 6.01
C ASN A 82 -2.24 -10.30 5.34
N ILE A 83 -1.79 -9.09 5.63
CA ILE A 83 -2.34 -7.89 5.00
C ILE A 83 -1.81 -7.80 3.57
N PRO A 84 -2.70 -7.61 2.58
CA PRO A 84 -2.25 -7.46 1.18
C PRO A 84 -1.34 -6.25 1.01
N ILE A 85 -0.28 -6.39 0.24
CA ILE A 85 0.67 -5.32 -0.02
C ILE A 85 0.83 -5.14 -1.53
N ILE A 86 0.67 -3.89 -1.99
CA ILE A 86 1.02 -3.50 -3.35
C ILE A 86 2.22 -2.58 -3.27
N SER A 87 3.31 -2.94 -3.95
CA SER A 87 4.48 -2.08 -4.04
C SER A 87 4.37 -1.15 -5.24
N THR A 88 4.79 0.10 -5.09
CA THR A 88 4.83 1.04 -6.21
C THR A 88 6.28 1.31 -6.58
N THR A 89 6.59 1.33 -7.87
CA THR A 89 7.96 1.42 -8.36
C THR A 89 8.11 2.51 -9.41
N ALA A 90 9.33 3.06 -9.52
CA ALA A 90 9.65 3.99 -10.59
C ALA A 90 9.83 3.23 -11.91
N ALA A 91 9.55 3.91 -13.01
CA ALA A 91 9.80 3.35 -14.33
C ALA A 91 11.31 3.13 -14.51
N GLY A 92 11.66 2.08 -15.25
CA GLY A 92 13.06 1.84 -15.62
C GLY A 92 13.86 1.00 -14.64
N MET A 93 13.27 0.53 -13.57
CA MET A 93 13.95 -0.41 -12.67
C MET A 93 13.80 -1.82 -13.24
N ASP A 94 14.92 -2.44 -13.56
CA ASP A 94 14.91 -3.80 -14.09
C ASP A 94 14.61 -4.79 -12.96
N ASP A 95 13.85 -5.82 -13.29
CA ASP A 95 13.57 -6.94 -12.39
C ASP A 95 12.92 -6.54 -11.07
N VAL A 96 12.40 -5.31 -10.99
CA VAL A 96 11.84 -4.80 -9.73
C VAL A 96 10.58 -5.54 -9.31
N GLU A 97 9.77 -5.97 -10.28
CA GLU A 97 8.55 -6.71 -9.95
C GLU A 97 8.87 -8.02 -9.27
N HIS A 98 9.89 -8.72 -9.77
CA HIS A 98 10.35 -9.96 -9.14
C HIS A 98 10.86 -9.69 -7.73
N GLN A 99 11.61 -8.62 -7.54
CA GLN A 99 12.13 -8.25 -6.22
C GLN A 99 11.01 -7.91 -5.25
N CYS A 100 9.97 -7.21 -5.71
CA CYS A 100 8.81 -6.88 -4.87
C CYS A 100 8.12 -8.14 -4.38
N ILE A 101 7.85 -9.05 -5.28
CA ILE A 101 7.14 -10.29 -4.94
C ILE A 101 8.01 -11.15 -4.00
N THR A 102 9.30 -11.23 -4.27
CA THR A 102 10.23 -11.98 -3.43
C THR A 102 10.29 -11.40 -2.01
N ALA A 103 10.18 -10.08 -1.88
CA ALA A 103 10.18 -9.43 -0.57
C ALA A 103 8.86 -9.61 0.17
N GLY A 104 7.79 -10.01 -0.50
CA GLY A 104 6.52 -10.31 0.14
C GLY A 104 5.32 -9.53 -0.37
N ALA A 105 5.48 -8.70 -1.41
CA ALA A 105 4.35 -7.97 -1.99
C ALA A 105 3.44 -8.92 -2.77
N ASP A 106 2.15 -8.61 -2.78
CA ASP A 106 1.18 -9.38 -3.55
C ASP A 106 1.08 -8.89 -4.98
N ASP A 107 1.42 -7.63 -5.23
CA ASP A 107 1.39 -7.05 -6.55
C ASP A 107 2.31 -5.84 -6.62
N CYS A 108 2.49 -5.32 -7.82
CA CYS A 108 3.39 -4.21 -8.07
C CYS A 108 2.78 -3.29 -9.12
N VAL A 109 2.90 -1.98 -8.91
CA VAL A 109 2.37 -0.97 -9.83
C VAL A 109 3.48 0.00 -10.18
N ARG A 110 3.67 0.28 -11.47
CA ARG A 110 4.70 1.22 -11.92
C ARG A 110 4.18 2.65 -11.93
N LYS A 111 5.05 3.57 -11.57
CA LYS A 111 4.78 4.99 -11.72
C LYS A 111 5.17 5.43 -13.13
N PRO A 112 4.45 6.36 -13.74
CA PRO A 112 3.22 6.99 -13.24
C PRO A 112 2.05 6.00 -13.26
N TYR A 113 1.17 6.13 -12.26
CA TYR A 113 0.08 5.18 -12.13
C TYR A 113 -0.95 5.34 -13.24
N ASP A 114 -1.44 4.21 -13.73
CA ASP A 114 -2.75 4.15 -14.35
C ASP A 114 -3.74 3.95 -13.21
N SER A 115 -4.57 4.96 -12.96
CA SER A 115 -5.49 4.92 -11.83
C SER A 115 -6.46 3.75 -11.89
N ALA A 116 -6.93 3.41 -13.08
CA ALA A 116 -7.85 2.28 -13.25
C ALA A 116 -7.16 0.96 -12.91
N ASP A 117 -5.91 0.81 -13.32
CA ASP A 117 -5.14 -0.40 -13.02
C ASP A 117 -4.89 -0.54 -11.52
N LEU A 118 -4.50 0.56 -10.87
CA LEU A 118 -4.28 0.56 -9.43
C LEU A 118 -5.54 0.19 -8.66
N LEU A 119 -6.67 0.82 -9.01
CA LEU A 119 -7.95 0.54 -8.34
C LEU A 119 -8.40 -0.90 -8.55
N MET A 120 -8.19 -1.44 -9.74
CA MET A 120 -8.54 -2.83 -10.03
C MET A 120 -7.73 -3.79 -9.16
N LYS A 121 -6.43 -3.54 -9.03
CA LYS A 121 -5.57 -4.39 -8.22
C LYS A 121 -5.92 -4.30 -6.73
N ILE A 122 -6.21 -3.11 -6.25
CA ILE A 122 -6.65 -2.91 -4.86
C ILE A 122 -7.93 -3.69 -4.61
N LYS A 123 -8.91 -3.52 -5.47
CA LYS A 123 -10.21 -4.16 -5.32
C LYS A 123 -10.08 -5.67 -5.30
N ARG A 124 -9.28 -6.21 -6.22
CA ARG A 124 -9.07 -7.65 -6.29
C ARG A 124 -8.47 -8.22 -5.00
N LEU A 125 -7.53 -7.52 -4.41
CA LEU A 125 -6.87 -8.00 -3.20
C LEU A 125 -7.73 -7.82 -1.95
N ILE A 126 -8.47 -6.73 -1.86
CA ILE A 126 -9.31 -6.47 -0.70
C ILE A 126 -10.56 -7.37 -0.67
N GLU A 127 -11.12 -7.66 -1.84
CA GLU A 127 -12.36 -8.43 -1.93
C GLU A 127 -12.15 -9.94 -2.04
N LYS A 128 -10.92 -10.36 -1.88
CA LYS A 128 -10.57 -11.76 -2.01
C LYS A 128 -11.21 -12.63 -0.92
#